data_006555c25f8253faf12a6410824b096e
#
_entry.id   006555c25f8253faf12a6410824b096e
#
_cell.length_a   1.000
_cell.length_b   1.000
_cell.length_c   1.000
_cell.angle_alpha   90.00
_cell.angle_beta   90.00
_cell.angle_gamma   90.00
#
_symmetry.space_group_name_H-M   'P 1'
#
loop_
_entity.id
_entity.type
_entity.pdbx_description
1 polymer ?
#
loop_
_entity_poly.entity_id
_entity_poly.type
_entity_poly.pdbx_seq_one_letter_code
_entity_poly.pdbx_strand_id
1 'polypeptide(L)'
;WLAPALLVFALLIPVIFYDQRYILDLGILVLTYVMLGWGLNVVVGLAGLLDLGYVAFYAVGAYSYALLATNFGLSFWVCLPLAGILAAFWGVLLGFPVLRLRGDYLAIVTLAFGEIIRLVIINWQSLTGGPNGVTGIPRPTLFGIPLTPGDDGLAAMLGIEFSPTHRIVFLFYLILALALLTNWVTI
;
A
#
# COMPACT_ATOMS: atom_id res chain seq x y z
N TRP A 1 6.76 5.93 -26.17
CA TRP A 1 5.35 6.19 -26.47
C TRP A 1 4.40 5.31 -25.64
N LEU A 2 4.80 4.11 -25.18
CA LEU A 2 3.94 3.21 -24.38
C LEU A 2 3.65 3.77 -22.98
N ALA A 3 4.64 4.36 -22.30
CA ALA A 3 4.45 4.86 -20.93
C ALA A 3 3.37 5.96 -20.81
N PRO A 4 3.39 7.04 -21.64
CA PRO A 4 2.32 8.03 -21.58
C PRO A 4 0.95 7.47 -21.97
N ALA A 5 0.88 6.51 -22.90
CA ALA A 5 -0.37 5.85 -23.27
C ALA A 5 -0.96 5.03 -22.12
N LEU A 6 -0.14 4.27 -21.38
CA LEU A 6 -0.55 3.54 -20.20
C LEU A 6 -1.01 4.48 -19.07
N LEU A 7 -0.35 5.62 -18.91
CA LEU A 7 -0.73 6.62 -17.91
C LEU A 7 -2.10 7.23 -18.24
N VAL A 8 -2.33 7.62 -19.50
CA VAL A 8 -3.63 8.13 -19.95
C VAL A 8 -4.72 7.07 -19.77
N PHE A 9 -4.42 5.81 -20.11
CA PHE A 9 -5.35 4.72 -19.90
C PHE A 9 -5.68 4.53 -18.41
N ALA A 10 -4.69 4.53 -17.53
CA ALA A 10 -4.90 4.44 -16.08
C ALA A 10 -5.75 5.60 -15.53
N LEU A 11 -5.56 6.83 -16.04
CA LEU A 11 -6.37 7.98 -15.65
C LEU A 11 -7.83 7.87 -16.12
N LEU A 12 -8.07 7.20 -17.24
CA LEU A 12 -9.42 7.06 -17.81
C LEU A 12 -10.21 5.90 -17.19
N ILE A 13 -9.56 4.90 -16.59
CA ILE A 13 -10.25 3.74 -16.00
C ILE A 13 -11.38 4.15 -15.05
N PRO A 14 -11.19 5.04 -14.06
CA PRO A 14 -12.26 5.41 -13.13
C PRO A 14 -13.41 6.17 -13.79
N VAL A 15 -13.15 6.83 -14.92
CA VAL A 15 -14.17 7.59 -15.65
C VAL A 15 -15.02 6.65 -16.51
N ILE A 16 -14.38 5.70 -17.20
CA ILE A 16 -15.04 4.78 -18.13
C ILE A 16 -15.83 3.71 -17.36
N PHE A 17 -15.23 3.19 -16.25
CA PHE A 17 -15.79 2.06 -15.49
C PHE A 17 -16.32 2.49 -14.11
N TYR A 18 -16.88 3.70 -14.01
CA TYR A 18 -17.38 4.27 -12.75
C TYR A 18 -18.39 3.36 -12.03
N ASP A 19 -19.28 2.67 -12.76
CA ASP A 19 -20.30 1.79 -12.20
C ASP A 19 -19.79 0.38 -11.87
N GLN A 20 -18.60 0.01 -12.32
CA GLN A 20 -18.06 -1.33 -12.16
C GLN A 20 -17.02 -1.39 -11.03
N ARG A 21 -17.49 -1.56 -9.79
CA ARG A 21 -16.62 -1.66 -8.60
C ARG A 21 -15.52 -2.69 -8.76
N TYR A 22 -15.82 -3.83 -9.36
CA TYR A 22 -14.85 -4.90 -9.57
C TYR A 22 -13.62 -4.45 -10.38
N ILE A 23 -13.85 -3.68 -11.44
CA ILE A 23 -12.76 -3.17 -12.30
C ILE A 23 -11.92 -2.14 -11.56
N LEU A 24 -12.55 -1.29 -10.75
CA LEU A 24 -11.83 -0.31 -9.93
C LEU A 24 -10.98 -0.99 -8.84
N ASP A 25 -11.52 -1.98 -8.14
CA ASP A 25 -10.78 -2.73 -7.12
C ASP A 25 -9.62 -3.51 -7.76
N LEU A 26 -9.84 -4.12 -8.94
CA LEU A 26 -8.79 -4.77 -9.71
C LEU A 26 -7.71 -3.77 -10.15
N GLY A 27 -8.10 -2.59 -10.59
CA GLY A 27 -7.16 -1.52 -10.96
C GLY A 27 -6.28 -1.06 -9.79
N ILE A 28 -6.87 -0.91 -8.58
CA ILE A 28 -6.12 -0.62 -7.35
C ILE A 28 -5.10 -1.73 -7.06
N LEU A 29 -5.51 -2.99 -7.18
CA LEU A 29 -4.63 -4.14 -6.97
C LEU A 29 -3.47 -4.14 -7.97
N VAL A 30 -3.75 -3.93 -9.25
CA VAL A 30 -2.73 -3.86 -10.31
C VAL A 30 -1.75 -2.72 -10.04
N LEU A 31 -2.21 -1.51 -9.72
CA LEU A 31 -1.36 -0.37 -9.39
C LEU A 31 -0.47 -0.65 -8.17
N THR A 32 -1.01 -1.34 -7.16
CA THR A 32 -0.24 -1.75 -5.98
C THR A 32 0.89 -2.68 -6.36
N TYR A 33 0.64 -3.69 -7.21
CA TYR A 33 1.68 -4.60 -7.68
C TYR A 33 2.70 -3.92 -8.59
N VAL A 34 2.28 -2.98 -9.43
CA VAL A 34 3.18 -2.16 -10.25
C VAL A 34 4.12 -1.34 -9.35
N MET A 35 3.58 -0.72 -8.31
CA MET A 35 4.38 0.05 -7.34
C MET A 35 5.37 -0.84 -6.59
N LEU A 36 4.97 -2.05 -6.18
CA LEU A 36 5.85 -3.04 -5.59
C LEU A 36 6.95 -3.48 -6.56
N GLY A 37 6.61 -3.68 -7.84
CA GLY A 37 7.57 -4.03 -8.89
C GLY A 37 8.63 -2.94 -9.11
N TRP A 38 8.24 -1.67 -9.09
CA TRP A 38 9.20 -0.56 -9.16
C TRP A 38 10.09 -0.49 -7.91
N GLY A 39 9.53 -0.68 -6.73
CA GLY A 39 10.32 -0.76 -5.51
C GLY A 39 11.32 -1.93 -5.53
N LEU A 40 10.91 -3.09 -6.02
CA LEU A 40 11.80 -4.23 -6.22
C LEU A 40 12.90 -3.93 -7.25
N ASN A 41 12.59 -3.17 -8.29
CA ASN A 41 13.58 -2.77 -9.30
C ASN A 41 14.70 -1.89 -8.71
N VAL A 42 14.42 -1.08 -7.69
CA VAL A 42 15.47 -0.34 -6.97
C VAL A 42 16.46 -1.30 -6.32
N VAL A 43 15.98 -2.37 -5.70
CA VAL A 43 16.82 -3.34 -4.98
C VAL A 43 17.53 -4.28 -5.96
N VAL A 44 16.81 -4.88 -6.90
CA VAL A 44 17.35 -5.87 -7.84
C VAL A 44 18.03 -5.19 -9.01
N GLY A 45 17.41 -4.18 -9.61
CA GLY A 45 17.88 -3.54 -10.82
C GLY A 45 19.04 -2.58 -10.57
N LEU A 46 18.92 -1.68 -9.59
CA LEU A 46 19.92 -0.66 -9.31
C LEU A 46 21.00 -1.13 -8.32
N ALA A 47 20.62 -1.80 -7.25
CA ALA A 47 21.58 -2.29 -6.25
C ALA A 47 22.16 -3.67 -6.61
N GLY A 48 21.57 -4.41 -7.53
CA GLY A 48 22.02 -5.75 -7.93
C GLY A 48 21.86 -6.80 -6.84
N LEU A 49 20.97 -6.58 -5.88
CA LEU A 49 20.73 -7.43 -4.73
C LEU A 49 19.47 -8.27 -4.96
N LEU A 50 19.61 -9.59 -4.97
CA LEU A 50 18.47 -10.49 -5.14
C LEU A 50 17.70 -10.61 -3.81
N ASP A 51 16.67 -9.78 -3.64
CA ASP A 51 15.79 -9.79 -2.48
C ASP A 51 14.47 -10.53 -2.83
N LEU A 52 14.28 -11.72 -2.27
CA LEU A 52 13.06 -12.50 -2.42
C LEU A 52 12.05 -12.26 -1.28
N GLY A 53 12.45 -11.53 -0.25
CA GLY A 53 11.60 -11.17 0.89
C GLY A 53 10.92 -9.80 0.78
N TYR A 54 11.07 -9.09 -0.31
CA TYR A 54 10.61 -7.71 -0.49
C TYR A 54 9.11 -7.50 -0.14
N VAL A 55 8.25 -8.47 -0.46
CA VAL A 55 6.81 -8.41 -0.18
C VAL A 55 6.52 -8.34 1.33
N ALA A 56 7.42 -8.81 2.18
CA ALA A 56 7.27 -8.71 3.63
C ALA A 56 7.21 -7.27 4.14
N PHE A 57 7.94 -6.34 3.50
CA PHE A 57 7.90 -4.91 3.86
C PHE A 57 6.55 -4.28 3.54
N TYR A 58 5.89 -4.74 2.46
CA TYR A 58 4.51 -4.36 2.17
C TYR A 58 3.56 -4.82 3.28
N ALA A 59 3.69 -6.07 3.74
CA ALA A 59 2.88 -6.59 4.84
C ALA A 59 3.12 -5.80 6.14
N VAL A 60 4.37 -5.51 6.49
CA VAL A 60 4.72 -4.68 7.67
C VAL A 60 4.10 -3.29 7.55
N GLY A 61 4.18 -2.64 6.40
CA GLY A 61 3.57 -1.33 6.16
C GLY A 61 2.05 -1.36 6.32
N ALA A 62 1.38 -2.35 5.72
CA ALA A 62 -0.07 -2.51 5.80
C ALA A 62 -0.55 -2.76 7.24
N TYR A 63 0.11 -3.66 7.97
CA TYR A 63 -0.24 -3.93 9.37
C TYR A 63 0.11 -2.75 10.30
N SER A 64 1.22 -2.05 10.05
CA SER A 64 1.55 -0.82 10.79
C SER A 64 0.46 0.24 10.63
N TYR A 65 -0.02 0.45 9.39
CA TYR A 65 -1.15 1.34 9.14
C TYR A 65 -2.40 0.90 9.89
N ALA A 66 -2.77 -0.38 9.76
CA ALA A 66 -3.96 -0.93 10.38
C ALA A 66 -3.94 -0.77 11.91
N LEU A 67 -2.83 -1.12 12.56
CA LEU A 67 -2.65 -1.03 14.01
C LEU A 67 -2.64 0.42 14.52
N LEU A 68 -1.98 1.33 13.80
CA LEU A 68 -1.98 2.75 14.15
C LEU A 68 -3.39 3.35 14.05
N ALA A 69 -4.12 3.01 13.01
CA ALA A 69 -5.46 3.51 12.80
C ALA A 69 -6.47 2.94 13.82
N THR A 70 -6.38 1.65 14.17
CA THR A 70 -7.32 1.00 15.08
C THR A 70 -7.02 1.28 16.56
N ASN A 71 -5.74 1.24 16.98
CA ASN A 71 -5.38 1.37 18.39
C ASN A 71 -5.22 2.82 18.83
N PHE A 72 -4.73 3.69 17.95
CA PHE A 72 -4.46 5.10 18.29
C PHE A 72 -5.48 6.06 17.69
N GLY A 73 -6.40 5.58 16.84
CA GLY A 73 -7.41 6.43 16.20
C GLY A 73 -6.83 7.55 15.33
N LEU A 74 -5.60 7.37 14.84
CA LEU A 74 -4.92 8.39 14.04
C LEU A 74 -5.59 8.54 12.68
N SER A 75 -5.57 9.76 12.15
CA SER A 75 -6.14 10.04 10.84
C SER A 75 -5.38 9.33 9.72
N PHE A 76 -6.08 9.03 8.62
CA PHE A 76 -5.53 8.39 7.43
C PHE A 76 -4.20 9.03 6.97
N TRP A 77 -4.17 10.37 6.90
CA TRP A 77 -3.03 11.13 6.40
C TRP A 77 -1.80 11.09 7.29
N VAL A 78 -1.97 10.85 8.59
CA VAL A 78 -0.87 10.66 9.54
C VAL A 78 -0.41 9.20 9.53
N CYS A 79 -1.36 8.25 9.48
CA CYS A 79 -1.03 6.82 9.44
C CYS A 79 -0.22 6.42 8.21
N LEU A 80 -0.52 7.02 7.05
CA LEU A 80 0.12 6.65 5.78
C LEU A 80 1.65 6.89 5.80
N PRO A 81 2.16 8.11 6.08
CA PRO A 81 3.60 8.33 6.16
C PRO A 81 4.25 7.58 7.34
N LEU A 82 3.55 7.46 8.46
CA LEU A 82 4.08 6.78 9.64
C LEU A 82 4.25 5.27 9.39
N ALA A 83 3.29 4.63 8.71
CA ALA A 83 3.40 3.24 8.27
C ALA A 83 4.57 3.06 7.28
N GLY A 84 4.78 4.01 6.38
CA GLY A 84 5.93 4.02 5.47
C GLY A 84 7.26 4.12 6.22
N ILE A 85 7.36 4.99 7.22
CA ILE A 85 8.56 5.12 8.07
C ILE A 85 8.82 3.83 8.85
N LEU A 86 7.79 3.20 9.42
CA LEU A 86 7.92 1.94 10.14
C LEU A 86 8.36 0.80 9.20
N ALA A 87 7.79 0.71 7.99
CA ALA A 87 8.22 -0.27 7.00
C ALA A 87 9.69 -0.04 6.58
N ALA A 88 10.10 1.22 6.37
CA ALA A 88 11.48 1.58 6.07
C ALA A 88 12.43 1.25 7.23
N PHE A 89 12.03 1.51 8.47
CA PHE A 89 12.80 1.15 9.66
C PHE A 89 13.05 -0.36 9.74
N TRP A 90 12.02 -1.18 9.50
CA TRP A 90 12.16 -2.62 9.41
C TRP A 90 13.07 -3.03 8.27
N GLY A 91 12.98 -2.36 7.12
CA GLY A 91 13.89 -2.56 5.99
C GLY A 91 15.35 -2.32 6.35
N VAL A 92 15.66 -1.24 7.08
CA VAL A 92 17.01 -0.95 7.55
C VAL A 92 17.48 -1.97 8.58
N LEU A 93 16.61 -2.33 9.54
CA LEU A 93 16.93 -3.28 10.60
C LEU A 93 17.28 -4.67 10.05
N LEU A 94 16.52 -5.16 9.08
CA LEU A 94 16.76 -6.44 8.43
C LEU A 94 17.89 -6.35 7.39
N GLY A 95 17.97 -5.24 6.67
CA GLY A 95 19.00 -5.02 5.66
C GLY A 95 20.41 -5.01 6.23
N PHE A 96 20.61 -4.44 7.42
CA PHE A 96 21.94 -4.31 8.03
C PHE A 96 22.70 -5.65 8.15
N PRO A 97 22.12 -6.75 8.70
CA PRO A 97 22.80 -8.04 8.72
C PRO A 97 22.85 -8.70 7.34
N VAL A 98 21.79 -8.52 6.52
CA VAL A 98 21.60 -9.22 5.26
C VAL A 98 22.52 -8.67 4.15
N LEU A 99 22.80 -7.36 4.13
CA LEU A 99 23.69 -6.73 3.15
C LEU A 99 25.15 -7.24 3.20
N ARG A 100 25.54 -7.95 4.26
CA ARG A 100 26.86 -8.59 4.35
C ARG A 100 26.94 -9.90 3.58
N LEU A 101 25.79 -10.47 3.22
CA LEU A 101 25.69 -11.71 2.47
C LEU A 101 25.81 -11.43 0.98
N ARG A 102 26.33 -12.40 0.21
CA ARG A 102 26.54 -12.26 -1.23
C ARG A 102 25.83 -13.38 -1.99
N GLY A 103 25.36 -13.04 -3.19
CA GLY A 103 24.78 -14.00 -4.14
C GLY A 103 23.55 -14.72 -3.59
N ASP A 104 23.51 -16.02 -3.78
CA ASP A 104 22.35 -16.87 -3.46
C ASP A 104 22.03 -16.92 -1.95
N TYR A 105 23.02 -16.71 -1.09
CA TYR A 105 22.80 -16.65 0.36
C TYR A 105 21.91 -15.45 0.75
N LEU A 106 22.08 -14.32 0.07
CA LEU A 106 21.22 -13.15 0.27
C LEU A 106 19.76 -13.49 -0.05
N ALA A 107 19.53 -14.12 -1.20
CA ALA A 107 18.20 -14.50 -1.65
C ALA A 107 17.50 -15.47 -0.69
N ILE A 108 18.22 -16.50 -0.21
CA ILE A 108 17.69 -17.48 0.72
C ILE A 108 17.33 -16.84 2.06
N VAL A 109 18.20 -15.96 2.57
CA VAL A 109 17.98 -15.31 3.87
C VAL A 109 16.84 -14.30 3.80
N THR A 110 16.73 -13.52 2.72
CA THR A 110 15.60 -12.58 2.55
C THR A 110 14.28 -13.33 2.40
N LEU A 111 14.25 -14.45 1.67
CA LEU A 111 13.08 -15.32 1.60
C LEU A 111 12.67 -15.86 2.98
N ALA A 112 13.65 -16.32 3.77
CA ALA A 112 13.40 -16.81 5.13
C ALA A 112 12.84 -15.71 6.04
N PHE A 113 13.35 -14.48 5.97
CA PHE A 113 12.80 -13.33 6.69
C PHE A 113 11.36 -13.02 6.27
N GLY A 114 11.07 -13.07 4.97
CA GLY A 114 9.71 -12.90 4.46
C GLY A 114 8.75 -13.91 5.08
N GLU A 115 9.15 -15.17 5.13
CA GLU A 115 8.36 -16.26 5.74
C GLU A 115 8.22 -16.09 7.25
N ILE A 116 9.27 -15.67 7.96
CA ILE A 116 9.20 -15.38 9.41
C ILE A 116 8.18 -14.28 9.68
N ILE A 117 8.21 -13.17 8.93
CA ILE A 117 7.24 -12.07 9.07
C ILE A 117 5.82 -12.59 8.83
N ARG A 118 5.62 -13.39 7.79
CA ARG A 118 4.32 -14.01 7.48
C ARG A 118 3.83 -14.87 8.64
N LEU A 119 4.69 -15.72 9.20
CA LEU A 119 4.36 -16.59 10.33
C LEU A 119 4.05 -15.78 11.60
N VAL A 120 4.81 -14.73 11.88
CA VAL A 120 4.55 -13.82 13.01
C VAL A 120 3.16 -13.18 12.85
N ILE A 121 2.84 -12.66 11.67
CA ILE A 121 1.54 -12.04 11.40
C ILE A 121 0.39 -13.03 11.61
N ILE A 122 0.51 -14.26 11.12
CA ILE A 122 -0.55 -15.27 11.22
C ILE A 122 -0.72 -15.79 12.66
N ASN A 123 0.38 -15.90 13.42
CA ASN A 123 0.34 -16.53 14.76
C ASN A 123 0.11 -15.51 15.89
N TRP A 124 0.36 -14.25 15.68
CA TRP A 124 0.19 -13.21 16.73
C TRP A 124 -1.24 -12.71 16.78
N GLN A 125 -2.16 -13.57 17.20
CA GLN A 125 -3.60 -13.29 17.18
C GLN A 125 -4.00 -12.04 17.98
N SER A 126 -3.37 -11.77 19.12
CA SER A 126 -3.70 -10.63 19.97
C SER A 126 -3.35 -9.27 19.34
N LEU A 127 -2.37 -9.21 18.43
CA LEU A 127 -1.94 -7.97 17.80
C LEU A 127 -2.48 -7.83 16.38
N THR A 128 -2.37 -8.88 15.58
CA THR A 128 -2.62 -8.84 14.13
C THR A 128 -3.98 -9.43 13.75
N GLY A 129 -4.70 -10.02 14.70
CA GLY A 129 -5.92 -10.78 14.42
C GLY A 129 -5.67 -12.16 13.79
N GLY A 130 -4.39 -12.54 13.60
CA GLY A 130 -4.00 -13.82 13.03
C GLY A 130 -4.52 -14.03 11.60
N PRO A 131 -5.07 -15.22 11.29
CA PRO A 131 -5.59 -15.54 9.94
C PRO A 131 -6.77 -14.63 9.51
N ASN A 132 -7.50 -14.06 10.45
CA ASN A 132 -8.65 -13.19 10.18
C ASN A 132 -8.23 -11.74 9.84
N GLY A 133 -6.97 -11.37 10.16
CA GLY A 133 -6.45 -10.04 9.96
C GLY A 133 -7.04 -8.98 10.91
N VAL A 134 -6.58 -7.75 10.78
CA VAL A 134 -7.09 -6.62 11.56
C VAL A 134 -8.42 -6.15 10.98
N THR A 135 -9.47 -6.18 11.79
CA THR A 135 -10.81 -5.70 11.42
C THR A 135 -11.09 -4.33 12.03
N GLY A 136 -12.08 -3.61 11.49
CA GLY A 136 -12.48 -2.31 12.03
C GLY A 136 -11.56 -1.15 11.67
N ILE A 137 -10.75 -1.28 10.62
CA ILE A 137 -9.89 -0.20 10.15
C ILE A 137 -10.75 1.02 9.78
N PRO A 138 -10.47 2.21 10.33
CA PRO A 138 -11.22 3.42 10.04
C PRO A 138 -11.19 3.75 8.54
N ARG A 139 -12.29 4.27 8.04
CA ARG A 139 -12.37 4.67 6.63
C ARG A 139 -11.46 5.87 6.37
N PRO A 140 -10.86 5.96 5.18
CA PRO A 140 -10.06 7.12 4.82
C PRO A 140 -10.89 8.40 4.87
N THR A 141 -10.29 9.46 5.42
CA THR A 141 -10.88 10.80 5.48
C THR A 141 -10.13 11.73 4.55
N LEU A 142 -10.80 12.65 3.89
CA LEU A 142 -10.16 13.70 3.12
C LEU A 142 -9.93 14.91 4.04
N PHE A 143 -8.69 15.09 4.52
CA PHE A 143 -8.31 16.18 5.45
C PHE A 143 -9.23 16.33 6.68
N GLY A 144 -9.68 15.22 7.24
CA GLY A 144 -10.55 15.20 8.41
C GLY A 144 -12.05 15.11 8.10
N ILE A 145 -12.44 15.25 6.85
CA ILE A 145 -13.84 15.10 6.41
C ILE A 145 -14.08 13.62 6.07
N PRO A 146 -15.03 12.95 6.71
CA PRO A 146 -15.30 11.55 6.45
C PRO A 146 -15.91 11.34 5.06
N LEU A 147 -15.41 10.35 4.32
CA LEU A 147 -15.98 9.88 3.06
C LEU A 147 -17.13 8.90 3.35
N THR A 148 -18.18 9.40 4.01
CA THR A 148 -19.37 8.64 4.41
C THR A 148 -20.64 9.33 3.92
N PRO A 149 -21.73 8.58 3.73
CA PRO A 149 -23.06 9.15 3.48
C PRO A 149 -23.61 9.71 4.79
N GLY A 150 -23.36 10.99 5.06
CA GLY A 150 -23.85 11.69 6.25
C GLY A 150 -23.80 13.19 6.03
N ASP A 151 -24.53 13.94 6.86
CA ASP A 151 -24.64 15.40 6.75
C ASP A 151 -23.28 16.13 6.94
N ASP A 152 -22.32 15.46 7.59
CA ASP A 152 -20.95 15.94 7.80
C ASP A 152 -19.96 15.44 6.73
N GLY A 153 -20.43 14.71 5.70
CA GLY A 153 -19.60 14.13 4.65
C GLY A 153 -19.25 15.15 3.55
N LEU A 154 -18.17 14.86 2.82
CA LEU A 154 -17.71 15.67 1.68
C LEU A 154 -18.79 15.79 0.59
N ALA A 155 -19.64 14.79 0.44
CA ALA A 155 -20.75 14.80 -0.49
C ALA A 155 -21.84 15.81 -0.12
N ALA A 156 -22.14 15.95 1.17
CA ALA A 156 -23.09 16.95 1.66
C ALA A 156 -22.55 18.38 1.44
N MET A 157 -21.25 18.62 1.61
CA MET A 157 -20.64 19.92 1.35
C MET A 157 -20.62 20.29 -0.14
N LEU A 158 -20.54 19.29 -1.03
CA LEU A 158 -20.52 19.49 -2.49
C LEU A 158 -21.90 19.36 -3.14
N GLY A 159 -22.95 19.03 -2.37
CA GLY A 159 -24.32 18.82 -2.88
C GLY A 159 -24.46 17.64 -3.83
N ILE A 160 -23.60 16.62 -3.70
CA ILE A 160 -23.56 15.43 -4.59
C ILE A 160 -24.06 14.24 -3.80
N GLU A 161 -24.89 13.39 -4.41
CA GLU A 161 -25.30 12.11 -3.80
C GLU A 161 -24.07 11.23 -3.56
N PHE A 162 -23.87 10.81 -2.30
CA PHE A 162 -22.73 9.95 -1.96
C PHE A 162 -22.95 8.53 -2.50
N SER A 163 -22.10 8.14 -3.46
CA SER A 163 -21.96 6.75 -3.87
C SER A 163 -20.72 6.11 -3.21
N PRO A 164 -20.80 4.86 -2.72
CA PRO A 164 -19.62 4.13 -2.25
C PRO A 164 -18.49 4.07 -3.27
N THR A 165 -18.81 4.21 -4.54
CA THR A 165 -17.86 4.26 -5.68
C THR A 165 -16.94 5.47 -5.60
N HIS A 166 -17.41 6.64 -5.12
CA HIS A 166 -16.56 7.83 -4.98
C HIS A 166 -15.34 7.58 -4.09
N ARG A 167 -15.49 6.79 -3.02
CA ARG A 167 -14.38 6.41 -2.15
C ARG A 167 -13.37 5.53 -2.87
N ILE A 168 -13.84 4.58 -3.67
CA ILE A 168 -12.97 3.67 -4.43
C ILE A 168 -12.20 4.46 -5.49
N VAL A 169 -12.86 5.38 -6.17
CA VAL A 169 -12.24 6.29 -7.15
C VAL A 169 -11.18 7.17 -6.48
N PHE A 170 -11.47 7.72 -5.30
CA PHE A 170 -10.48 8.48 -4.53
C PHE A 170 -9.24 7.64 -4.19
N LEU A 171 -9.43 6.41 -3.69
CA LEU A 171 -8.34 5.49 -3.38
C LEU A 171 -7.55 5.12 -4.63
N PHE A 172 -8.22 4.93 -5.76
CA PHE A 172 -7.58 4.64 -7.03
C PHE A 172 -6.63 5.77 -7.45
N TYR A 173 -7.10 7.02 -7.43
CA TYR A 173 -6.24 8.18 -7.78
C TYR A 173 -5.13 8.40 -6.76
N LEU A 174 -5.37 8.14 -5.48
CA LEU A 174 -4.33 8.20 -4.45
C LEU A 174 -3.20 7.20 -4.72
N ILE A 175 -3.55 5.94 -5.00
CA ILE A 175 -2.57 4.89 -5.34
C ILE A 175 -1.87 5.21 -6.66
N LEU A 176 -2.59 5.73 -7.65
CA LEU A 176 -1.99 6.18 -8.91
C LEU A 176 -0.96 7.29 -8.67
N ALA A 177 -1.27 8.28 -7.83
CA ALA A 177 -0.34 9.35 -7.47
C ALA A 177 0.90 8.81 -6.76
N LEU A 178 0.72 7.88 -5.81
CA LEU A 178 1.83 7.22 -5.12
C LEU A 178 2.68 6.37 -6.08
N ALA A 179 2.06 5.67 -7.02
CA ALA A 179 2.74 4.89 -8.05
C ALA A 179 3.57 5.81 -8.97
N LEU A 180 3.03 6.95 -9.38
CA LEU A 180 3.79 7.95 -10.17
C LEU A 180 4.94 8.56 -9.38
N LEU A 181 4.76 8.82 -8.09
CA LEU A 181 5.82 9.28 -7.21
C LEU A 181 6.93 8.23 -7.08
N THR A 182 6.57 6.97 -6.90
CA THR A 182 7.52 5.85 -6.85
C THR A 182 8.29 5.74 -8.17
N ASN A 183 7.60 5.83 -9.30
CA ASN A 183 8.22 5.83 -10.62
C ASN A 183 9.20 6.99 -10.78
N TRP A 184 8.82 8.20 -10.35
CA TRP A 184 9.69 9.38 -10.43
C TRP A 184 10.96 9.25 -9.58
N VAL A 185 10.85 8.62 -8.42
CA VAL A 185 12.02 8.35 -7.54
C VAL A 185 12.91 7.24 -8.12
N THR A 186 12.36 6.34 -8.95
CA THR A 186 13.08 5.17 -9.49
C THR A 186 13.80 5.46 -10.81
N ILE A 187 13.38 6.50 -11.54
CA ILE A 187 14.03 6.96 -12.78
C ILE A 187 15.20 7.89 -12.47
#